data_656d9f12f25995ae4652855ff64955f7
#
_entry.id   656d9f12f25995ae4652855ff64955f7
#
_cell.length_a   1.000
_cell.length_b   1.000
_cell.length_c   1.000
_cell.angle_alpha   90.00
_cell.angle_beta   90.00
_cell.angle_gamma   90.00
#
_symmetry.space_group_name_H-M   'P 1'
#
loop_
_entity.id
_entity.type
_entity.pdbx_description
1 polymer ?
#
loop_
_entity_poly.entity_id
_entity_poly.type
_entity_poly.pdbx_seq_one_letter_code
_entity_poly.pdbx_strand_id
1 'polypeptide(L)'
;SVPEGKLDQPYQTLASWKKTEELKPGEKQTVELSFLLTDLASYDEEQAAWILEQGEYTLRMGNSSRDTEVCGVISVPETLVIKSVKNCFGKPDFTDWKPERKRKDRVGKKIQSLEADIFSVDIVKVVYEHKDEPMPEMEGFSDEELISLNVGAFVAGGGVTGIIGNASMSVAGAAGETAKVGEIPVIVMADGPAGLRLMKYYHVNDGSIVSMPFEFSLEGGLFYDDSRE
;
A
#
# COMPACT_ATOMS: atom_id res chain seq x y z
N SER A 1 -11.58 -15.30 -7.49
CA SER A 1 -11.12 -14.83 -8.82
C SER A 1 -12.22 -14.06 -9.50
N VAL A 2 -11.87 -13.03 -10.21
CA VAL A 2 -12.76 -12.24 -11.05
C VAL A 2 -12.86 -12.87 -12.45
N PRO A 3 -13.90 -12.56 -13.25
CA PRO A 3 -13.99 -13.06 -14.62
C PRO A 3 -12.84 -12.57 -15.50
N GLU A 4 -12.52 -13.34 -16.54
CA GLU A 4 -11.63 -12.88 -17.61
C GLU A 4 -12.40 -11.91 -18.50
N GLY A 5 -12.28 -10.60 -18.19
CA GLY A 5 -12.97 -9.52 -18.87
C GLY A 5 -12.03 -8.62 -19.67
N LYS A 6 -12.44 -7.35 -19.80
CA LYS A 6 -11.66 -6.31 -20.47
C LYS A 6 -10.39 -5.95 -19.66
N LEU A 7 -10.55 -5.87 -18.34
CA LEU A 7 -9.49 -5.43 -17.44
C LEU A 7 -8.53 -6.56 -17.09
N ASP A 8 -7.25 -6.23 -16.99
CA ASP A 8 -6.25 -7.16 -16.50
C ASP A 8 -6.33 -7.26 -14.97
N GLN A 9 -6.52 -8.47 -14.48
CA GLN A 9 -6.86 -8.73 -13.08
C GLN A 9 -5.92 -9.77 -12.47
N PRO A 10 -5.63 -9.69 -11.15
CA PRO A 10 -4.90 -10.75 -10.49
C PRO A 10 -5.73 -12.04 -10.52
N TYR A 11 -5.04 -13.20 -10.62
CA TYR A 11 -5.69 -14.50 -10.64
C TYR A 11 -6.68 -14.72 -9.49
N GLN A 12 -6.35 -14.22 -8.30
CA GLN A 12 -7.24 -14.23 -7.13
C GLN A 12 -6.88 -13.07 -6.20
N THR A 13 -7.89 -12.53 -5.55
CA THR A 13 -7.78 -11.45 -4.57
C THR A 13 -8.33 -11.92 -3.23
N LEU A 14 -7.69 -11.54 -2.13
CA LEU A 14 -8.20 -11.84 -0.79
C LEU A 14 -9.41 -10.97 -0.51
N ALA A 15 -10.60 -11.59 -0.41
CA ALA A 15 -11.84 -10.88 -0.14
C ALA A 15 -12.17 -10.84 1.37
N SER A 16 -11.86 -11.89 2.10
CA SER A 16 -12.10 -11.94 3.54
C SER A 16 -11.22 -13.01 4.19
N TRP A 17 -10.96 -12.87 5.48
CA TRP A 17 -10.23 -13.85 6.27
C TRP A 17 -10.66 -13.82 7.74
N LYS A 18 -10.47 -14.93 8.43
CA LYS A 18 -10.71 -15.02 9.87
C LYS A 18 -9.80 -16.09 10.49
N LYS A 19 -9.31 -15.85 11.69
CA LYS A 19 -8.63 -16.86 12.49
C LYS A 19 -9.67 -17.66 13.30
N THR A 20 -9.43 -18.95 13.44
CA THR A 20 -10.16 -19.76 14.43
C THR A 20 -9.58 -19.50 15.82
N GLU A 21 -10.32 -19.88 16.85
CA GLU A 21 -9.76 -20.06 18.19
C GLU A 21 -8.74 -21.21 18.18
N GLU A 22 -8.02 -21.38 19.26
CA GLU A 22 -7.16 -22.53 19.43
C GLU A 22 -8.02 -23.81 19.54
N LEU A 23 -7.87 -24.70 18.53
CA LEU A 23 -8.64 -25.94 18.46
C LEU A 23 -7.80 -27.12 18.91
N LYS A 24 -8.34 -27.93 19.82
CA LYS A 24 -7.73 -29.22 20.19
C LYS A 24 -7.91 -30.24 19.06
N PRO A 25 -7.10 -31.32 19.04
CA PRO A 25 -7.26 -32.37 18.06
C PRO A 25 -8.69 -32.92 18.01
N GLY A 26 -9.31 -32.86 16.81
CA GLY A 26 -10.68 -33.31 16.59
C GLY A 26 -11.77 -32.27 16.83
N GLU A 27 -11.46 -31.11 17.40
CA GLU A 27 -12.41 -30.01 17.55
C GLU A 27 -12.68 -29.34 16.18
N LYS A 28 -13.88 -28.76 16.09
CA LYS A 28 -14.35 -28.05 14.90
C LYS A 28 -14.94 -26.72 15.29
N GLN A 29 -14.70 -25.71 14.48
CA GLN A 29 -15.32 -24.39 14.60
C GLN A 29 -15.93 -23.97 13.27
N THR A 30 -17.13 -23.40 13.31
CA THR A 30 -17.72 -22.74 12.16
C THR A 30 -17.33 -21.28 12.24
N VAL A 31 -16.79 -20.75 11.14
CA VAL A 31 -16.47 -19.34 10.99
C VAL A 31 -17.35 -18.73 9.89
N GLU A 32 -17.81 -17.53 10.12
CA GLU A 32 -18.54 -16.74 9.13
C GLU A 32 -17.58 -15.71 8.51
N LEU A 33 -17.58 -15.65 7.18
CA LEU A 33 -16.81 -14.70 6.39
C LEU A 33 -17.77 -13.88 5.55
N SER A 34 -17.58 -12.58 5.56
CA SER A 34 -18.34 -11.63 4.74
C SER A 34 -17.39 -10.71 3.99
N PHE A 35 -17.81 -10.24 2.84
CA PHE A 35 -17.11 -9.23 2.05
C PHE A 35 -18.13 -8.49 1.18
N LEU A 36 -17.77 -7.29 0.74
CA LEU A 36 -18.58 -6.53 -0.21
C LEU A 36 -18.15 -6.90 -1.63
N LEU A 37 -19.10 -7.21 -2.47
CA LEU A 37 -18.82 -7.52 -3.89
C LEU A 37 -18.18 -6.31 -4.59
N THR A 38 -18.56 -5.10 -4.20
CA THR A 38 -18.01 -3.84 -4.70
C THR A 38 -16.53 -3.65 -4.42
N ASP A 39 -15.98 -4.32 -3.40
CA ASP A 39 -14.53 -4.27 -3.11
C ASP A 39 -13.70 -5.04 -4.14
N LEU A 40 -14.35 -5.84 -4.99
CA LEU A 40 -13.73 -6.55 -6.10
C LEU A 40 -13.73 -5.74 -7.40
N ALA A 41 -14.23 -4.50 -7.38
CA ALA A 41 -14.18 -3.60 -8.52
C ALA A 41 -12.74 -3.27 -8.90
N SER A 42 -12.49 -3.11 -10.19
CA SER A 42 -11.20 -2.77 -10.75
C SER A 42 -11.25 -1.50 -11.55
N TYR A 43 -10.11 -0.86 -11.66
CA TYR A 43 -10.04 0.43 -12.32
C TYR A 43 -9.99 0.31 -13.84
N ASP A 44 -10.93 0.96 -14.51
CA ASP A 44 -10.96 1.14 -15.95
C ASP A 44 -10.42 2.53 -16.30
N GLU A 45 -9.23 2.57 -16.87
CA GLU A 45 -8.57 3.82 -17.25
C GLU A 45 -9.31 4.58 -18.36
N GLU A 46 -10.00 3.86 -19.25
CA GLU A 46 -10.71 4.49 -20.36
C GLU A 46 -11.95 5.24 -19.88
N GLN A 47 -12.64 4.69 -18.88
CA GLN A 47 -13.82 5.30 -18.30
C GLN A 47 -13.52 6.19 -17.08
N ALA A 48 -12.27 6.19 -16.59
CA ALA A 48 -11.90 6.79 -15.32
C ALA A 48 -12.84 6.34 -14.18
N ALA A 49 -13.03 5.04 -14.04
CA ALA A 49 -14.01 4.47 -13.12
C ALA A 49 -13.55 3.15 -12.52
N TRP A 50 -14.02 2.86 -11.33
CA TRP A 50 -13.96 1.53 -10.75
C TRP A 50 -15.19 0.77 -11.19
N ILE A 51 -14.99 -0.35 -11.86
CA ILE A 51 -16.07 -1.16 -12.42
C ILE A 51 -16.04 -2.58 -11.86
N LEU A 52 -17.21 -3.15 -11.72
CA LEU A 52 -17.43 -4.56 -11.50
C LEU A 52 -17.82 -5.18 -12.83
N GLU A 53 -16.96 -5.95 -13.45
CA GLU A 53 -17.22 -6.50 -14.79
C GLU A 53 -18.29 -7.59 -14.75
N GLN A 54 -19.09 -7.65 -15.80
CA GLN A 54 -20.03 -8.76 -16.03
C GLN A 54 -19.27 -10.09 -16.08
N GLY A 55 -19.84 -11.12 -15.48
CA GLY A 55 -19.31 -12.47 -15.57
C GLY A 55 -19.36 -13.24 -14.24
N GLU A 56 -18.63 -14.34 -14.18
CA GLU A 56 -18.62 -15.24 -13.05
C GLU A 56 -17.43 -14.96 -12.12
N TYR A 57 -17.75 -14.57 -10.90
CA TYR A 57 -16.78 -14.38 -9.81
C TYR A 57 -16.63 -15.68 -9.03
N THR A 58 -15.50 -16.34 -9.18
CA THR A 58 -15.24 -17.63 -8.55
C THR A 58 -14.79 -17.44 -7.12
N LEU A 59 -15.58 -17.94 -6.18
CA LEU A 59 -15.23 -17.98 -4.76
C LEU A 59 -14.31 -19.15 -4.46
N ARG A 60 -13.20 -18.85 -3.80
CA ARG A 60 -12.21 -19.84 -3.40
C ARG A 60 -12.03 -19.77 -1.90
N MET A 61 -11.89 -20.92 -1.28
CA MET A 61 -11.64 -21.06 0.14
C MET A 61 -10.42 -21.94 0.37
N GLY A 62 -9.60 -21.57 1.32
CA GLY A 62 -8.42 -22.33 1.68
C GLY A 62 -7.69 -21.70 2.86
N ASN A 63 -6.61 -22.33 3.26
CA ASN A 63 -5.77 -21.90 4.37
C ASN A 63 -4.57 -21.04 3.94
N SER A 64 -4.37 -20.87 2.64
CA SER A 64 -3.35 -19.98 2.07
C SER A 64 -3.73 -19.55 0.65
N SER A 65 -3.07 -18.52 0.12
CA SER A 65 -3.27 -18.06 -1.26
C SER A 65 -2.91 -19.10 -2.34
N ARG A 66 -2.16 -20.13 -1.99
CA ARG A 66 -1.72 -21.17 -2.92
C ARG A 66 -2.49 -22.48 -2.78
N ASP A 67 -3.21 -22.63 -1.69
CA ASP A 67 -3.97 -23.84 -1.34
C ASP A 67 -5.44 -23.49 -1.16
N THR A 68 -6.12 -23.25 -2.28
CA THR A 68 -7.54 -22.89 -2.34
C THR A 68 -8.31 -23.86 -3.22
N GLU A 69 -9.59 -24.06 -2.91
CA GLU A 69 -10.57 -24.79 -3.71
C GLU A 69 -11.73 -23.88 -4.08
N VAL A 70 -12.29 -24.07 -5.24
CA VAL A 70 -13.52 -23.39 -5.67
C VAL A 70 -14.68 -23.91 -4.82
N CYS A 71 -15.34 -23.04 -4.10
CA CYS A 71 -16.49 -23.36 -3.25
C CYS A 71 -17.80 -22.69 -3.71
N GLY A 72 -17.71 -21.69 -4.58
CA GLY A 72 -18.89 -21.00 -5.10
C GLY A 72 -18.59 -20.15 -6.32
N VAL A 73 -19.65 -19.71 -6.95
CA VAL A 73 -19.63 -18.77 -8.08
C VAL A 73 -20.72 -17.72 -7.87
N ILE A 74 -20.37 -16.47 -8.07
CA ILE A 74 -21.29 -15.35 -8.08
C ILE A 74 -21.37 -14.84 -9.52
N SER A 75 -22.57 -14.87 -10.10
CA SER A 75 -22.83 -14.32 -11.43
C SER A 75 -23.22 -12.85 -11.34
N VAL A 76 -22.46 -12.00 -12.02
CA VAL A 76 -22.78 -10.57 -12.19
C VAL A 76 -23.35 -10.39 -13.60
N PRO A 77 -24.65 -10.04 -13.73
CA PRO A 77 -25.35 -10.10 -15.00
C PRO A 77 -24.95 -8.99 -15.99
N GLU A 78 -24.45 -7.86 -15.49
CA GLU A 78 -23.99 -6.75 -16.32
C GLU A 78 -22.83 -6.00 -15.64
N THR A 79 -22.03 -5.30 -16.43
CA THR A 79 -20.93 -4.48 -15.89
C THR A 79 -21.49 -3.24 -15.21
N LEU A 80 -21.06 -3.03 -13.96
CA LEU A 80 -21.50 -1.92 -13.12
C LEU A 80 -20.36 -0.94 -12.87
N VAL A 81 -20.66 0.34 -13.01
CA VAL A 81 -19.77 1.41 -12.54
C VAL A 81 -20.06 1.62 -11.05
N ILE A 82 -19.08 1.24 -10.23
CA ILE A 82 -19.18 1.38 -8.76
C ILE A 82 -18.77 2.77 -8.31
N LYS A 83 -17.74 3.33 -8.96
CA LYS A 83 -17.19 4.62 -8.57
C LYS A 83 -16.60 5.34 -9.78
N SER A 84 -17.12 6.52 -10.10
CA SER A 84 -16.52 7.40 -11.11
C SER A 84 -15.47 8.29 -10.46
N VAL A 85 -14.34 8.42 -11.13
CA VAL A 85 -13.19 9.19 -10.65
C VAL A 85 -12.61 10.05 -11.79
N LYS A 86 -11.46 10.67 -11.57
CA LYS A 86 -10.72 11.45 -12.56
C LYS A 86 -9.35 10.83 -12.76
N ASN A 87 -8.93 10.63 -14.00
CA ASN A 87 -7.55 10.30 -14.32
C ASN A 87 -6.65 11.48 -14.02
N CYS A 88 -5.67 11.29 -13.13
CA CYS A 88 -4.69 12.31 -12.77
C CYS A 88 -3.37 12.16 -13.52
N PHE A 89 -3.14 10.98 -14.14
CA PHE A 89 -1.95 10.68 -14.91
C PHE A 89 -2.32 10.55 -16.40
N GLY A 90 -1.37 10.90 -17.28
CA GLY A 90 -1.52 10.68 -18.71
C GLY A 90 -1.56 9.20 -19.08
N LYS A 91 -1.90 8.91 -20.32
CA LYS A 91 -1.80 7.53 -20.84
C LYS A 91 -0.33 7.19 -21.08
N PRO A 92 0.15 6.03 -20.59
CA PRO A 92 1.49 5.57 -20.90
C PRO A 92 1.61 5.20 -22.39
N ASP A 93 2.79 5.41 -22.96
CA ASP A 93 3.11 5.05 -24.36
C ASP A 93 3.74 3.65 -24.41
N PHE A 94 3.09 2.68 -23.79
CA PHE A 94 3.49 1.28 -23.86
C PHE A 94 2.27 0.36 -23.74
N THR A 95 2.43 -0.87 -24.19
CA THR A 95 1.41 -1.92 -24.04
C THR A 95 1.81 -2.84 -22.89
N ASP A 96 0.89 -3.06 -21.96
CA ASP A 96 1.10 -3.96 -20.85
C ASP A 96 1.30 -5.40 -21.32
N TRP A 97 2.27 -6.07 -20.69
CA TRP A 97 2.46 -7.48 -20.91
C TRP A 97 1.37 -8.28 -20.19
N LYS A 98 0.67 -9.15 -20.93
CA LYS A 98 -0.34 -10.04 -20.39
C LYS A 98 0.20 -11.46 -20.26
N PRO A 99 0.27 -12.02 -19.05
CA PRO A 99 0.74 -13.39 -18.87
C PRO A 99 -0.27 -14.40 -19.42
N GLU A 100 0.22 -15.41 -20.15
CA GLU A 100 -0.59 -16.57 -20.46
C GLU A 100 -0.83 -17.40 -19.17
N ARG A 101 -2.02 -17.37 -18.62
CA ARG A 101 -2.36 -18.10 -17.40
C ARG A 101 -3.17 -19.35 -17.74
N LYS A 102 -2.56 -20.50 -17.57
CA LYS A 102 -3.22 -21.82 -17.63
C LYS A 102 -3.15 -22.47 -16.25
N ARG A 103 -3.94 -22.02 -15.30
CA ARG A 103 -4.01 -22.68 -13.98
C ARG A 103 -5.25 -23.57 -13.92
N LYS A 104 -5.05 -24.85 -13.58
CA LYS A 104 -6.16 -25.76 -13.31
C LYS A 104 -6.63 -25.53 -11.88
N ASP A 105 -7.90 -25.19 -11.75
CA ASP A 105 -8.52 -25.01 -10.46
C ASP A 105 -8.85 -26.33 -9.81
N ARG A 106 -8.64 -26.43 -8.50
CA ARG A 106 -9.21 -27.51 -7.70
C ARG A 106 -10.65 -27.14 -7.35
N VAL A 107 -11.57 -28.00 -7.69
CA VAL A 107 -13.00 -27.81 -7.43
C VAL A 107 -13.36 -28.47 -6.11
N GLY A 108 -13.95 -27.71 -5.20
CA GLY A 108 -14.45 -28.21 -3.93
C GLY A 108 -15.60 -29.21 -4.09
N LYS A 109 -15.90 -29.93 -3.04
CA LYS A 109 -16.95 -30.98 -3.04
C LYS A 109 -18.36 -30.43 -3.25
N LYS A 110 -18.59 -29.18 -2.94
CA LYS A 110 -19.90 -28.51 -3.05
C LYS A 110 -19.69 -27.10 -3.57
N ILE A 111 -20.22 -26.83 -4.73
CA ILE A 111 -20.23 -25.51 -5.35
C ILE A 111 -21.61 -24.88 -5.12
N GLN A 112 -21.63 -23.64 -4.68
CA GLN A 112 -22.82 -22.80 -4.62
C GLN A 112 -22.81 -21.81 -5.77
N SER A 113 -23.94 -21.64 -6.43
CA SER A 113 -24.14 -20.61 -7.45
C SER A 113 -25.09 -19.57 -6.90
N LEU A 114 -24.67 -18.33 -6.97
CA LEU A 114 -25.42 -17.16 -6.51
C LEU A 114 -25.48 -16.15 -7.67
N GLU A 115 -26.59 -15.44 -7.77
CA GLU A 115 -26.73 -14.30 -8.66
C GLU A 115 -26.59 -13.02 -7.84
N ALA A 116 -25.80 -12.08 -8.32
CA ALA A 116 -25.61 -10.81 -7.62
C ALA A 116 -26.86 -9.95 -7.76
N ASP A 117 -27.36 -9.43 -6.65
CA ASP A 117 -28.39 -8.41 -6.65
C ASP A 117 -27.74 -7.05 -6.97
N ILE A 118 -27.78 -6.70 -8.26
CA ILE A 118 -27.20 -5.46 -8.75
C ILE A 118 -28.00 -4.21 -8.37
N PHE A 119 -29.25 -4.38 -7.97
CA PHE A 119 -30.11 -3.27 -7.56
C PHE A 119 -29.80 -2.78 -6.14
N SER A 120 -29.14 -3.59 -5.35
CA SER A 120 -28.69 -3.24 -4.00
C SER A 120 -27.30 -2.60 -3.96
N VAL A 121 -26.65 -2.41 -5.11
CA VAL A 121 -25.31 -1.82 -5.17
C VAL A 121 -25.41 -0.30 -5.16
N ASP A 122 -24.86 0.32 -4.11
CA ASP A 122 -24.71 1.77 -4.02
C ASP A 122 -23.58 2.25 -4.93
N ILE A 123 -23.94 3.04 -5.94
CA ILE A 123 -22.96 3.65 -6.86
C ILE A 123 -22.43 4.94 -6.24
N VAL A 124 -21.13 4.95 -5.93
CA VAL A 124 -20.45 6.13 -5.39
C VAL A 124 -19.97 7.01 -6.53
N LYS A 125 -20.49 8.22 -6.60
CA LYS A 125 -20.00 9.26 -7.52
C LYS A 125 -19.11 10.23 -6.77
N VAL A 126 -17.81 10.18 -7.03
CA VAL A 126 -16.85 11.12 -6.44
C VAL A 126 -16.92 12.42 -7.25
N VAL A 127 -17.38 13.48 -6.60
CA VAL A 127 -17.33 14.84 -7.16
C VAL A 127 -16.03 15.46 -6.67
N TYR A 128 -15.12 15.74 -7.61
CA TYR A 128 -13.93 16.54 -7.33
C TYR A 128 -14.31 18.00 -7.44
N GLU A 129 -14.49 18.65 -6.31
CA GLU A 129 -14.51 20.11 -6.28
C GLU A 129 -13.10 20.58 -6.61
N HIS A 130 -12.93 21.15 -7.79
CA HIS A 130 -11.71 21.86 -8.11
C HIS A 130 -11.81 23.20 -7.37
N LYS A 131 -11.24 23.24 -6.19
CA LYS A 131 -10.96 24.53 -5.56
C LYS A 131 -9.76 25.08 -6.31
N ASP A 132 -10.00 26.14 -7.10
CA ASP A 132 -8.93 27.01 -7.57
C ASP A 132 -8.37 27.74 -6.32
N GLU A 133 -7.68 27.00 -5.46
CA GLU A 133 -6.85 27.63 -4.46
C GLU A 133 -5.71 28.28 -5.22
N PRO A 134 -5.58 29.61 -5.13
CA PRO A 134 -4.44 30.28 -5.74
C PRO A 134 -3.19 29.60 -5.22
N MET A 135 -2.27 29.26 -6.10
CA MET A 135 -0.94 28.79 -5.68
C MET A 135 -0.44 29.78 -4.63
N PRO A 136 0.01 29.32 -3.47
CA PRO A 136 0.59 30.22 -2.48
C PRO A 136 1.65 31.07 -3.17
N GLU A 137 1.60 32.38 -2.94
CA GLU A 137 2.60 33.27 -3.50
C GLU A 137 3.96 32.85 -2.96
N MET A 138 4.79 32.32 -3.84
CA MET A 138 6.15 31.89 -3.54
C MET A 138 7.12 33.07 -3.77
N GLU A 139 6.65 34.30 -3.54
CA GLU A 139 7.48 35.50 -3.62
C GLU A 139 8.53 35.47 -2.50
N GLY A 140 9.75 35.80 -2.85
CA GLY A 140 10.86 35.91 -1.90
C GLY A 140 11.73 34.68 -1.74
N PHE A 141 11.47 33.59 -2.49
CA PHE A 141 12.34 32.41 -2.53
C PHE A 141 13.16 32.38 -3.82
N SER A 142 14.42 32.02 -3.71
CA SER A 142 15.26 31.72 -4.88
C SER A 142 14.92 30.32 -5.45
N ASP A 143 15.32 30.07 -6.70
CA ASP A 143 15.13 28.77 -7.33
C ASP A 143 15.85 27.66 -6.55
N GLU A 144 17.01 27.94 -5.98
CA GLU A 144 17.76 27.00 -5.15
C GLU A 144 17.02 26.64 -3.86
N GLU A 145 16.35 27.61 -3.23
CA GLU A 145 15.54 27.37 -2.03
C GLU A 145 14.32 26.53 -2.37
N LEU A 146 13.64 26.81 -3.48
CA LEU A 146 12.50 26.02 -3.96
C LEU A 146 12.90 24.60 -4.32
N ILE A 147 14.05 24.42 -4.97
CA ILE A 147 14.61 23.08 -5.27
C ILE A 147 14.91 22.35 -3.96
N SER A 148 15.53 23.01 -2.99
CA SER A 148 15.86 22.41 -1.70
C SER A 148 14.64 21.91 -0.95
N LEU A 149 13.52 22.65 -0.99
CA LEU A 149 12.25 22.21 -0.39
C LEU A 149 11.70 20.92 -1.02
N ASN A 150 11.95 20.71 -2.32
CA ASN A 150 11.50 19.51 -3.02
C ASN A 150 12.44 18.29 -2.82
N VAL A 151 13.73 18.54 -2.65
CA VAL A 151 14.73 17.46 -2.51
C VAL A 151 14.85 16.97 -1.07
N GLY A 152 14.63 17.86 -0.11
CA GLY A 152 14.87 17.59 1.31
C GLY A 152 16.30 17.96 1.76
N ALA A 153 16.57 17.79 3.04
CA ALA A 153 17.88 18.05 3.59
C ALA A 153 18.86 16.96 3.16
N PHE A 154 20.00 17.38 2.62
CA PHE A 154 21.07 16.48 2.18
C PHE A 154 22.41 16.93 2.75
N VAL A 155 23.13 16.01 3.38
CA VAL A 155 24.50 16.24 3.84
C VAL A 155 25.46 15.56 2.86
N ALA A 156 26.20 16.36 2.10
CA ALA A 156 27.26 15.85 1.25
C ALA A 156 28.37 15.23 2.14
N GLY A 157 28.64 13.94 1.97
CA GLY A 157 29.64 13.22 2.76
C GLY A 157 29.10 12.48 3.99
N GLY A 158 27.79 12.46 4.20
CA GLY A 158 27.15 11.54 5.14
C GLY A 158 27.54 10.11 4.81
N GLY A 159 28.11 9.37 5.79
CA GLY A 159 28.61 8.01 5.58
C GLY A 159 27.51 7.07 5.06
N VAL A 160 27.90 5.83 4.76
CA VAL A 160 27.02 4.77 4.22
C VAL A 160 25.71 4.60 4.98
N THR A 161 25.66 4.99 6.24
CA THR A 161 24.47 5.00 7.09
C THR A 161 23.47 6.11 6.76
N GLY A 162 23.88 7.19 6.08
CA GLY A 162 22.99 8.28 5.65
C GLY A 162 22.06 7.92 4.49
N ILE A 163 22.26 6.78 3.84
CA ILE A 163 21.50 6.36 2.65
C ILE A 163 20.31 5.46 3.03
N ILE A 164 20.34 4.82 4.17
CA ILE A 164 19.30 3.83 4.56
C ILE A 164 18.69 4.23 5.90
N GLY A 165 17.60 5.03 5.83
CA GLY A 165 16.73 5.26 6.98
C GLY A 165 17.31 6.05 8.14
N ASN A 166 18.36 6.87 7.92
CA ASN A 166 18.99 7.70 8.93
C ASN A 166 19.59 8.96 8.30
N ALA A 167 18.76 9.75 7.65
CA ALA A 167 19.18 10.94 6.91
C ALA A 167 18.76 12.27 7.58
N SER A 168 18.02 12.22 8.69
CA SER A 168 17.66 13.44 9.42
C SER A 168 18.88 14.00 10.19
N MET A 169 19.03 15.31 10.13
CA MET A 169 20.07 16.04 10.88
C MET A 169 19.59 16.53 12.24
N SER A 170 18.28 16.65 12.43
CA SER A 170 17.67 17.18 13.65
C SER A 170 17.13 16.08 14.59
N VAL A 171 16.88 14.87 14.09
CA VAL A 171 16.39 13.74 14.91
C VAL A 171 17.18 12.47 14.62
N ALA A 172 17.86 11.97 15.61
CA ALA A 172 18.70 10.78 15.49
C ALA A 172 17.88 9.54 15.06
N GLY A 173 18.28 8.90 13.98
CA GLY A 173 17.63 7.70 13.45
C GLY A 173 16.37 7.95 12.62
N ALA A 174 15.95 9.19 12.44
CA ALA A 174 14.85 9.49 11.53
C ALA A 174 15.27 9.33 10.07
N ALA A 175 14.34 8.91 9.22
CA ALA A 175 14.60 8.55 7.84
C ALA A 175 15.04 9.73 6.96
N GLY A 176 14.54 10.93 7.27
CA GLY A 176 14.93 12.16 6.59
C GLY A 176 14.20 13.37 7.14
N GLU A 177 14.49 14.51 6.57
CA GLU A 177 13.80 15.77 6.89
C GLU A 177 13.78 16.70 5.69
N THR A 178 12.86 17.68 5.69
CA THR A 178 12.84 18.74 4.69
C THR A 178 14.00 19.71 4.90
N ALA A 179 14.43 20.36 3.83
CA ALA A 179 15.43 21.42 3.95
C ALA A 179 14.90 22.58 4.80
N LYS A 180 15.78 23.20 5.57
CA LYS A 180 15.46 24.43 6.29
C LYS A 180 15.60 25.61 5.34
N VAL A 181 14.48 26.27 5.05
CA VAL A 181 14.45 27.44 4.18
C VAL A 181 13.70 28.56 4.90
N GLY A 182 14.38 29.65 5.21
CA GLY A 182 13.79 30.79 5.90
C GLY A 182 13.05 30.41 7.19
N GLU A 183 11.83 30.88 7.31
CA GLU A 183 10.94 30.60 8.44
C GLU A 183 10.10 29.31 8.27
N ILE A 184 10.27 28.58 7.16
CA ILE A 184 9.53 27.32 6.92
C ILE A 184 9.99 26.26 7.92
N PRO A 185 9.07 25.67 8.71
CA PRO A 185 9.44 24.66 9.68
C PRO A 185 9.92 23.38 8.98
N VAL A 186 10.96 22.78 9.54
CA VAL A 186 11.45 21.49 9.09
C VAL A 186 10.47 20.39 9.47
N ILE A 187 10.11 19.54 8.51
CA ILE A 187 9.30 18.34 8.75
C ILE A 187 10.22 17.14 8.78
N VAL A 188 10.23 16.43 9.90
CA VAL A 188 11.02 15.20 10.08
C VAL A 188 10.18 13.99 9.77
N MET A 189 10.73 13.08 8.98
CA MET A 189 10.11 11.82 8.59
C MET A 189 10.83 10.65 9.25
N ALA A 190 10.07 9.74 9.84
CA ALA A 190 10.61 8.53 10.43
C ALA A 190 9.92 7.29 9.90
N ASP A 191 10.63 6.16 9.84
CA ASP A 191 10.04 4.88 9.47
C ASP A 191 8.99 4.46 10.50
N GLY A 192 7.81 3.99 10.01
CA GLY A 192 6.65 3.79 10.85
C GLY A 192 5.88 2.47 10.76
N PRO A 193 6.00 1.63 9.71
CA PRO A 193 5.08 0.48 9.55
C PRO A 193 5.15 -0.56 10.68
N ALA A 194 6.33 -0.69 11.32
CA ALA A 194 6.55 -1.61 12.43
C ALA A 194 6.70 -0.88 13.80
N GLY A 195 6.26 0.38 13.86
CA GLY A 195 6.48 1.29 14.97
C GLY A 195 7.55 2.33 14.65
N LEU A 196 7.52 3.43 15.38
CA LEU A 196 8.44 4.55 15.16
C LEU A 196 9.90 4.09 15.38
N ARG A 197 10.71 4.21 14.34
CA ARG A 197 12.12 3.82 14.37
C ARG A 197 13.00 5.05 14.53
N LEU A 198 13.54 5.24 15.72
CA LEU A 198 14.52 6.27 16.06
C LEU A 198 15.73 5.64 16.77
N MET A 199 16.85 6.35 16.80
CA MET A 199 17.98 5.90 17.61
C MET A 199 17.69 6.07 19.10
N LYS A 200 17.94 5.02 19.87
CA LYS A 200 17.76 5.03 21.32
C LYS A 200 18.88 5.84 22.00
N TYR A 201 20.10 5.79 21.46
CA TYR A 201 21.27 6.47 22.00
C TYR A 201 21.97 7.31 20.92
N TYR A 202 22.25 8.53 21.26
CA TYR A 202 23.03 9.48 20.44
C TYR A 202 23.63 10.54 21.35
N HIS A 203 24.62 11.27 20.86
CA HIS A 203 25.11 12.46 21.53
C HIS A 203 25.09 13.65 20.57
N VAL A 204 25.07 14.84 21.14
CA VAL A 204 25.10 16.08 20.38
C VAL A 204 26.50 16.69 20.55
N ASN A 205 27.18 16.94 19.44
CA ASN A 205 28.45 17.62 19.40
C ASN A 205 28.32 18.90 18.56
N ASP A 206 28.60 20.05 19.16
CA ASP A 206 28.45 21.37 18.52
C ASP A 206 27.13 21.59 17.79
N GLY A 207 26.04 21.15 18.42
CA GLY A 207 24.67 21.25 17.84
C GLY A 207 24.36 20.23 16.77
N SER A 208 25.31 19.37 16.40
CA SER A 208 25.08 18.29 15.44
C SER A 208 24.86 16.96 16.14
N ILE A 209 23.90 16.20 15.68
CA ILE A 209 23.64 14.86 16.19
C ILE A 209 24.71 13.90 15.66
N VAL A 210 25.39 13.24 16.59
CA VAL A 210 26.34 12.19 16.26
C VAL A 210 25.76 10.86 16.68
N SER A 211 25.49 10.00 15.70
CA SER A 211 25.05 8.65 15.98
C SER A 211 26.19 7.83 16.59
N MET A 212 25.85 7.00 17.57
CA MET A 212 26.78 6.02 18.08
C MET A 212 27.20 5.04 16.99
N PRO A 213 28.48 4.65 16.90
CA PRO A 213 28.92 3.73 15.86
C PRO A 213 28.17 2.38 15.95
N PHE A 214 27.68 1.93 14.82
CA PHE A 214 27.13 0.60 14.68
C PHE A 214 28.25 -0.43 14.73
N GLU A 215 28.28 -1.29 15.72
CA GLU A 215 29.06 -2.52 15.64
C GLU A 215 28.24 -3.59 14.97
N PHE A 216 28.63 -3.96 13.75
CA PHE A 216 28.10 -5.10 13.04
C PHE A 216 28.72 -6.37 13.61
N SER A 217 28.00 -7.11 14.41
CA SER A 217 28.41 -8.46 14.80
C SER A 217 27.91 -9.46 13.77
N LEU A 218 28.82 -10.22 13.17
CA LEU A 218 28.51 -11.31 12.26
C LEU A 218 27.78 -12.51 12.94
N GLU A 219 27.68 -12.50 14.25
CA GLU A 219 27.14 -13.61 15.06
C GLU A 219 25.66 -13.45 15.47
N GLY A 220 24.90 -12.55 14.89
CA GLY A 220 23.47 -12.56 15.22
C GLY A 220 22.73 -11.25 15.25
N GLY A 221 23.14 -10.26 14.54
CA GLY A 221 22.32 -9.07 14.37
C GLY A 221 22.91 -7.78 14.94
N LEU A 222 22.17 -6.74 14.81
CA LEU A 222 22.46 -5.42 15.30
C LEU A 222 22.37 -5.38 16.82
N PHE A 223 23.50 -5.39 17.52
CA PHE A 223 23.53 -5.20 18.97
C PHE A 223 23.96 -3.76 19.29
N TYR A 224 23.21 -3.16 20.17
CA TYR A 224 23.63 -1.98 20.90
C TYR A 224 24.58 -2.41 22.05
N ASP A 225 25.75 -1.87 22.07
CA ASP A 225 26.62 -2.00 23.25
C ASP A 225 26.15 -0.97 24.31
N ASP A 226 25.43 -1.44 25.32
CA ASP A 226 24.94 -0.63 26.43
C ASP A 226 26.09 -0.19 27.38
N SER A 227 27.34 -0.56 27.09
CA SER A 227 28.49 -0.28 27.97
C SER A 227 29.19 1.07 27.72
N ARG A 228 28.72 1.83 26.71
CA ARG A 228 29.28 3.16 26.41
C ARG A 228 28.24 4.24 26.77
N GLU A 229 28.28 4.68 28.02
CA GLU A 229 27.73 5.97 28.46
C GLU A 229 28.64 7.15 28.04
#